data_357bc8070d570d57513e034968494ed4
#
_entry.id   357bc8070d570d57513e034968494ed4
#
_cell.length_a   1.000
_cell.length_b   1.000
_cell.length_c   1.000
_cell.angle_alpha   90.00
_cell.angle_beta   90.00
_cell.angle_gamma   90.00
#
_symmetry.space_group_name_H-M   'P 1'
#
loop_
_entity.id
_entity.type
_entity.pdbx_description
1 polymer ?
#
loop_
_entity_poly.entity_id
_entity_poly.type
_entity_poly.pdbx_seq_one_letter_code
_entity_poly.pdbx_strand_id
1 'polypeptide(L)' 'MGTHKFRIGESVRYLSSGASQGAYVIISLLSQGEDGAFEYRIRDSQGHHQRTAKESELTARRKRTYTKI' A
#
# COMPACT_ATOMS: atom_id res chain seq x y z
N MET A 1 6.32 -12.00 -16.07
CA MET A 1 6.82 -11.71 -14.87
C MET A 1 6.25 -10.51 -14.30
N GLY A 2 5.77 -10.54 -13.18
CA GLY A 2 5.19 -9.40 -12.54
C GLY A 2 6.13 -8.77 -11.56
N THR A 3 5.90 -7.52 -11.27
CA THR A 3 6.63 -6.84 -10.24
C THR A 3 5.65 -6.15 -9.34
N HIS A 4 6.10 -5.82 -8.15
CA HIS A 4 5.27 -5.09 -7.22
C HIS A 4 4.98 -3.70 -7.80
N LYS A 5 3.75 -3.27 -7.64
CA LYS A 5 3.31 -2.00 -8.14
C LYS A 5 3.78 -0.86 -7.25
N PHE A 6 3.89 -1.12 -5.94
CA PHE A 6 4.28 -0.11 -4.99
C PHE A 6 5.68 -0.35 -4.48
N ARG A 7 6.33 0.67 -3.97
CA ARG A 7 7.71 0.59 -3.49
C ARG A 7 7.79 0.80 -2.01
N ILE A 8 8.86 0.30 -1.41
CA ILE A 8 9.09 0.52 0.00
C ILE A 8 9.20 2.02 0.24
N GLY A 9 8.52 2.50 1.23
CA GLY A 9 8.49 3.91 1.56
C GLY A 9 7.34 4.68 0.94
N GLU A 10 6.62 4.03 0.03
CA GLU A 10 5.54 4.70 -0.65
C GLU A 10 4.31 4.79 0.24
N SER A 11 3.60 5.90 0.18
CA SER A 11 2.37 6.08 0.93
C SER A 11 1.21 5.54 0.15
N VAL A 12 0.36 4.77 0.81
CA VAL A 12 -0.79 4.17 0.16
C VAL A 12 -2.00 4.28 1.06
N ARG A 13 -3.18 4.05 0.50
CA ARG A 13 -4.38 3.93 1.29
C ARG A 13 -4.72 2.47 1.34
N TYR A 14 -5.15 2.02 2.49
CA TYR A 14 -5.56 0.64 2.67
C TYR A 14 -7.07 0.62 2.64
N LEU A 15 -7.63 -0.18 1.74
CA LEU A 15 -9.07 -0.30 1.61
C LEU A 15 -9.51 -1.65 2.14
N SER A 16 -10.41 -1.63 3.08
CA SER A 16 -10.91 -2.86 3.65
C SER A 16 -12.42 -2.80 3.57
N SER A 17 -13.03 -3.80 2.99
CA SER A 17 -14.48 -3.86 2.83
C SER A 17 -15.03 -2.61 2.14
N GLY A 18 -14.26 -2.10 1.20
CA GLY A 18 -14.71 -0.95 0.44
C GLY A 18 -14.54 0.39 1.12
N ALA A 19 -14.02 0.40 2.33
CA ALA A 19 -13.83 1.64 3.05
C ALA A 19 -12.35 1.91 3.25
N SER A 20 -11.97 3.16 3.18
CA SER A 20 -10.59 3.53 3.40
C SER A 20 -10.28 3.45 4.88
N GLN A 21 -9.18 2.81 5.20
CA GLN A 21 -8.76 2.65 6.58
C GLN A 21 -7.64 3.61 6.96
N GLY A 22 -7.37 4.59 6.11
CA GLY A 22 -6.37 5.57 6.42
C GLY A 22 -5.09 5.40 5.63
N ALA A 23 -4.10 6.14 6.01
CA ALA A 23 -2.83 6.16 5.29
C ALA A 23 -1.85 5.18 5.90
N TYR A 24 -1.14 4.49 5.03
CA TYR A 24 -0.14 3.52 5.42
C TYR A 24 1.10 3.73 4.59
N VAL A 25 2.19 3.14 5.02
CA VAL A 25 3.45 3.21 4.31
C VAL A 25 3.91 1.78 4.05
N ILE A 26 4.39 1.53 2.85
CA ILE A 26 4.92 0.22 2.47
C ILE A 26 6.25 0.05 3.19
N ILE A 27 6.38 -1.00 3.97
CA ILE A 27 7.65 -1.25 4.66
C ILE A 27 8.36 -2.51 4.17
N SER A 28 7.66 -3.37 3.45
CA SER A 28 8.30 -4.56 2.90
C SER A 28 7.52 -5.07 1.71
N LEU A 29 8.21 -5.65 0.78
CA LEU A 29 7.58 -6.28 -0.37
C LEU A 29 7.60 -7.78 -0.11
N LEU A 30 6.43 -8.39 -0.14
CA LEU A 30 6.30 -9.80 0.17
C LEU A 30 6.08 -10.60 -1.10
N SER A 31 6.16 -11.91 -0.99
CA SER A 31 6.00 -12.79 -2.14
C SER A 31 4.57 -12.78 -2.62
N GLN A 32 4.35 -13.26 -3.83
CA GLN A 32 3.01 -13.45 -4.32
C GLN A 32 2.31 -14.47 -3.47
N GLY A 33 1.06 -14.22 -3.19
CA GLY A 33 0.24 -15.17 -2.46
C GLY A 33 -0.23 -16.28 -3.36
N GLU A 34 -1.04 -17.16 -2.81
CA GLU A 34 -1.54 -18.30 -3.55
C GLU A 34 -2.41 -17.90 -4.72
N ASP A 35 -3.05 -16.78 -4.63
CA ASP A 35 -3.91 -16.30 -5.70
C ASP A 35 -3.12 -15.49 -6.73
N GLY A 36 -1.80 -15.41 -6.60
CA GLY A 36 -0.98 -14.68 -7.53
C GLY A 36 -0.87 -13.21 -7.25
N ALA A 37 -1.55 -12.72 -6.23
CA ALA A 37 -1.50 -11.29 -5.91
C ALA A 37 -0.23 -10.98 -5.14
N PHE A 38 0.42 -9.89 -5.47
CA PHE A 38 1.57 -9.46 -4.71
C PHE A 38 1.10 -8.92 -3.37
N GLU A 39 1.87 -9.15 -2.35
CA GLU A 39 1.53 -8.73 -1.01
C GLU A 39 2.58 -7.80 -0.45
N TYR A 40 2.17 -7.04 0.53
CA TYR A 40 3.03 -6.02 1.12
C TYR A 40 2.84 -6.01 2.62
N ARG A 41 3.90 -5.65 3.32
CA ARG A 41 3.78 -5.36 4.73
C ARG A 41 3.67 -3.86 4.81
N ILE A 42 2.63 -3.36 5.45
CA ILE A 42 2.39 -1.94 5.55
C ILE A 42 2.27 -1.55 7.01
N ARG A 43 2.55 -0.30 7.30
CA ARG A 43 2.48 0.22 8.65
C ARG A 43 1.70 1.51 8.60
N ASP A 44 0.84 1.74 9.59
CA ASP A 44 0.03 2.93 9.54
C ASP A 44 0.92 4.15 9.69
N SER A 45 0.42 5.30 9.32
CA SER A 45 1.23 6.50 9.24
C SER A 45 1.74 6.96 10.61
N GLN A 46 1.14 6.46 11.67
CA GLN A 46 1.59 6.81 12.98
C GLN A 46 2.55 5.76 13.55
N GLY A 47 2.76 4.71 12.79
CA GLY A 47 3.73 3.71 13.17
C GLY A 47 3.32 2.75 14.26
N HIS A 48 2.03 2.71 14.58
CA HIS A 48 1.56 1.87 15.66
C HIS A 48 1.16 0.47 15.26
N HIS A 49 0.75 0.28 14.01
CA HIS A 49 0.27 -1.03 13.59
C HIS A 49 0.82 -1.42 12.25
N GLN A 50 1.08 -2.68 12.11
CA GLN A 50 1.54 -3.23 10.84
C GLN A 50 0.57 -4.28 10.41
N ARG A 51 0.45 -4.50 9.12
CA ARG A 51 -0.39 -5.55 8.61
C ARG A 51 0.08 -5.95 7.23
N THR A 52 -0.38 -7.11 6.79
CA THR A 52 -0.11 -7.58 5.45
C THR A 52 -1.32 -7.24 4.60
N ALA A 53 -1.08 -6.71 3.42
CA ALA A 53 -2.16 -6.35 2.52
C ALA A 53 -1.84 -6.79 1.11
N LYS A 54 -2.88 -7.11 0.35
CA LYS A 54 -2.70 -7.47 -1.04
C LYS A 54 -2.69 -6.21 -1.87
N GLU A 55 -2.07 -6.29 -3.02
CA GLU A 55 -1.98 -5.14 -3.91
C GLU A 55 -3.34 -4.57 -4.24
N SER A 56 -4.34 -5.44 -4.38
CA SER A 56 -5.69 -4.99 -4.70
C SER A 56 -6.35 -4.22 -3.56
N GLU A 57 -5.80 -4.33 -2.35
CA GLU A 57 -6.36 -3.62 -1.21
C GLU A 57 -5.69 -2.25 -1.02
N LEU A 58 -4.74 -1.92 -1.87
CA LEU A 58 -3.97 -0.70 -1.73
C LEU A 58 -4.18 0.22 -2.92
N THR A 59 -4.21 1.51 -2.64
CA THR A 59 -4.33 2.52 -3.68
C THR A 59 -3.26 3.56 -3.44
N ALA A 60 -2.60 3.97 -4.50
CA ALA A 60 -1.55 4.97 -4.38
C ALA A 60 -2.13 6.25 -3.81
N ARG A 61 -1.45 6.81 -2.77
CA ARG A 61 -1.89 8.03 -2.21
C ARG A 61 -1.05 9.09 -2.83
N ARG A 62 -1.37 9.55 -4.01
CA ARG A 62 -0.61 10.49 -4.71
C ARG A 62 -0.61 11.80 -4.12
N LYS A 63 0.50 12.35 -3.90
CA LYS A 63 0.59 13.63 -3.32
C LYS A 63 0.28 14.55 -4.43
N ARG A 64 -0.63 15.37 -4.36
CA ARG A 64 -0.97 16.25 -5.31
C ARG A 64 -0.07 17.29 -5.45
N THR A 65 0.67 17.31 -6.31
CA THR A 65 1.56 18.33 -6.36
C THR A 65 1.10 19.14 -7.38
N TYR A 66 0.93 20.16 -7.39
CA TYR A 66 0.55 20.92 -8.27
C TYR A 66 1.04 21.93 -8.45
N THR A 67 1.17 22.28 -9.11
CA THR A 67 1.78 23.15 -9.26
C THR A 67 1.15 24.09 -9.71
N LYS A 68 1.01 24.75 -9.80
CA LYS A 68 0.72 25.57 -10.11
C LYS A 68 0.84 26.17 -10.65
N ILE A 69 0.91 26.52 -10.95
CA ILE A 69 0.97 27.18 -11.44
C ILE A 69 0.89 27.66 -11.74
#